data_37f2d6b7fc42b11a3b966280469e6487
#
_entry.id   37f2d6b7fc42b11a3b966280469e6487
#
_cell.length_a   1.000
_cell.length_b   1.000
_cell.length_c   1.000
_cell.angle_alpha   90.00
_cell.angle_beta   90.00
_cell.angle_gamma   90.00
#
_symmetry.space_group_name_H-M   'P 1'
#
loop_
_entity.id
_entity.type
_entity.pdbx_description
1 polymer ?
#
loop_
_entity_poly.entity_id
_entity_poly.type
_entity_poly.pdbx_seq_one_letter_code
_entity_poly.pdbx_strand_id
1 'polypeptide(L)'
;MSSSKILPMQYPIITSWQWQANSFAVLGNYPETEPWIMNHFIQLQLTSNPGWISSYVDFHRTPTFEFCPWLFHQHLKRETVRFFNEDICSFFVDCINLNNYIYGVFDQAYFIQGHDRLPHDLFIYGYDLERQVFHAADFTFTGKYSFAEVPFEQLEKAYHAIEGDEDWLFSGKGGLSLISFNDSLGYDFNLSNLAEQMEGFLTGHNCFEKSREMTHRTNPCVYGLAVYDKLIENLIKIQDKEQGADYRPFHVLCDHKALMLRRIPFLERHGYLKPGTGVLERYQSLENDALLCRNLLIKYMVTEQSSIIDKIITKIRKIRNEEEEQIKILLSNLVIA
;
A
#
# COMPACT_ATOMS: atom_id res chain seq x y z
N MET A 1 28.73 10.32 18.00
CA MET A 1 27.52 9.78 17.35
C MET A 1 26.93 8.75 18.31
N SER A 2 25.60 8.60 18.31
CA SER A 2 24.96 7.53 19.10
C SER A 2 25.39 6.18 18.55
N SER A 3 25.55 5.15 19.41
CA SER A 3 25.88 3.79 18.96
C SER A 3 24.68 3.13 18.23
N SER A 4 23.47 3.66 18.39
CA SER A 4 22.27 3.18 17.71
C SER A 4 21.23 4.29 17.53
N LYS A 5 20.36 4.16 16.52
CA LYS A 5 19.20 5.01 16.30
C LYS A 5 18.09 4.25 15.58
N ILE A 6 16.87 4.40 16.07
CA ILE A 6 15.67 3.83 15.47
C ILE A 6 14.67 4.99 15.25
N LEU A 7 14.24 5.18 14.01
CA LEU A 7 13.19 6.15 13.66
C LEU A 7 11.80 5.57 13.99
N PRO A 8 10.80 6.44 14.31
CA PRO A 8 9.47 5.98 14.68
C PRO A 8 8.82 5.08 13.62
N MET A 9 8.48 3.86 14.01
CA MET A 9 7.79 2.88 13.18
C MET A 9 6.76 2.13 14.02
N GLN A 10 5.57 1.92 13.47
CA GLN A 10 4.58 1.02 14.05
C GLN A 10 4.01 0.07 12.99
N TYR A 11 3.38 -1.03 13.43
CA TYR A 11 2.74 -1.94 12.48
C TYR A 11 1.60 -1.23 11.75
N PRO A 12 1.62 -1.18 10.40
CA PRO A 12 0.66 -0.42 9.62
C PRO A 12 -0.73 -1.04 9.62
N ILE A 13 -1.77 -0.20 9.47
CA ILE A 13 -3.17 -0.65 9.41
C ILE A 13 -3.53 -1.28 8.07
N ILE A 14 -2.78 -0.99 7.02
CA ILE A 14 -2.90 -1.58 5.68
C ILE A 14 -1.56 -2.15 5.24
N THR A 15 -1.62 -3.30 4.60
CA THR A 15 -0.43 -4.08 4.23
C THR A 15 -0.52 -4.70 2.83
N SER A 16 -1.35 -4.15 1.95
CA SER A 16 -1.51 -4.73 0.59
C SER A 16 -0.28 -4.50 -0.29
N TRP A 17 0.39 -3.37 -0.15
CA TRP A 17 1.58 -3.02 -0.92
C TRP A 17 2.66 -2.40 -0.03
N GLN A 18 3.93 -2.66 -0.38
CA GLN A 18 5.10 -2.20 0.41
C GLN A 18 5.10 -0.69 0.61
N TRP A 19 4.89 0.08 -0.45
CA TRP A 19 4.88 1.55 -0.39
C TRP A 19 3.78 2.12 0.50
N GLN A 20 2.63 1.44 0.57
CA GLN A 20 1.55 1.83 1.48
C GLN A 20 1.87 1.42 2.92
N ALA A 21 2.29 0.17 3.13
CA ALA A 21 2.66 -0.33 4.44
C ALA A 21 3.74 0.55 5.09
N ASN A 22 4.78 0.91 4.34
CA ASN A 22 5.86 1.78 4.81
C ASN A 22 5.34 3.18 5.18
N SER A 23 4.50 3.80 4.31
CA SER A 23 3.91 5.10 4.59
C SER A 23 3.07 5.07 5.87
N PHE A 24 2.18 4.08 6.03
CA PHE A 24 1.35 3.94 7.22
C PHE A 24 2.14 3.57 8.48
N ALA A 25 3.25 2.84 8.33
CA ALA A 25 4.13 2.52 9.44
C ALA A 25 4.81 3.77 10.02
N VAL A 26 5.10 4.77 9.18
CA VAL A 26 5.61 6.08 9.61
C VAL A 26 4.47 6.95 10.13
N LEU A 27 3.43 7.18 9.31
CA LEU A 27 2.34 8.12 9.61
C LEU A 27 1.57 7.75 10.87
N GLY A 28 1.42 6.47 11.14
CA GLY A 28 0.68 6.00 12.31
C GLY A 28 1.27 6.42 13.67
N ASN A 29 2.52 6.90 13.72
CA ASN A 29 3.13 7.45 14.92
C ASN A 29 2.69 8.90 15.21
N TYR A 30 1.98 9.55 14.29
CA TYR A 30 1.66 10.97 14.31
C TYR A 30 0.15 11.18 14.17
N PRO A 31 -0.58 11.43 15.29
CA PRO A 31 -2.05 11.58 15.28
C PRO A 31 -2.56 12.67 14.32
N GLU A 32 -1.78 13.72 14.10
CA GLU A 32 -2.10 14.83 13.21
C GLU A 32 -2.24 14.42 11.74
N THR A 33 -1.79 13.24 11.38
CA THR A 33 -1.94 12.69 10.02
C THR A 33 -3.31 12.05 9.76
N GLU A 34 -4.08 11.76 10.84
CA GLU A 34 -5.38 11.06 10.73
C GLU A 34 -6.35 11.77 9.76
N PRO A 35 -6.53 13.10 9.77
CA PRO A 35 -7.44 13.76 8.84
C PRO A 35 -7.06 13.54 7.37
N TRP A 36 -5.76 13.55 7.06
CA TRP A 36 -5.29 13.27 5.70
C TRP A 36 -5.57 11.82 5.28
N ILE A 37 -5.28 10.86 6.17
CA ILE A 37 -5.56 9.43 5.92
C ILE A 37 -7.07 9.23 5.69
N MET A 38 -7.92 9.86 6.50
CA MET A 38 -9.37 9.74 6.38
C MET A 38 -9.93 10.43 5.14
N ASN A 39 -9.20 11.35 4.55
CA ASN A 39 -9.57 12.01 3.29
C ASN A 39 -9.12 11.26 2.01
N HIS A 40 -8.27 10.26 2.16
CA HIS A 40 -7.69 9.51 1.03
C HIS A 40 -8.00 8.01 1.18
N PHE A 41 -7.51 7.18 0.26
CA PHE A 41 -7.71 5.72 0.30
C PHE A 41 -9.19 5.30 0.29
N ILE A 42 -9.98 5.91 -0.60
CA ILE A 42 -11.42 5.65 -0.76
C ILE A 42 -11.67 4.96 -2.08
N GLN A 43 -11.33 5.62 -3.20
CA GLN A 43 -11.55 5.05 -4.51
C GLN A 43 -10.53 3.95 -4.81
N LEU A 44 -11.01 2.83 -5.38
CA LEU A 44 -10.18 1.75 -5.88
C LEU A 44 -9.97 1.87 -7.39
N GLN A 45 -8.83 1.41 -7.88
CA GLN A 45 -8.56 1.20 -9.31
C GLN A 45 -8.10 -0.23 -9.57
N LEU A 46 -8.42 -0.76 -10.74
CA LEU A 46 -7.84 -1.97 -11.27
C LEU A 46 -7.24 -1.69 -12.64
N THR A 47 -5.95 -1.97 -12.79
CA THR A 47 -5.22 -1.94 -14.06
C THR A 47 -5.05 -3.38 -14.57
N SER A 48 -5.53 -3.67 -15.78
CA SER A 48 -5.37 -4.97 -16.42
C SER A 48 -4.02 -5.08 -17.09
N ASN A 49 -3.33 -6.21 -16.89
CA ASN A 49 -2.05 -6.57 -17.54
C ASN A 49 -0.98 -5.45 -17.50
N PRO A 50 -0.57 -4.95 -16.32
CA PRO A 50 0.48 -3.92 -16.25
C PRO A 50 1.89 -4.44 -16.61
N GLY A 51 2.01 -5.71 -17.01
CA GLY A 51 3.27 -6.33 -17.44
C GLY A 51 3.89 -7.29 -16.43
N TRP A 52 3.71 -7.06 -15.13
CA TRP A 52 4.30 -7.87 -14.05
C TRP A 52 3.27 -8.70 -13.26
N ILE A 53 1.99 -8.44 -13.47
CA ILE A 53 0.85 -9.11 -12.84
C ILE A 53 -0.36 -9.06 -13.77
N SER A 54 -1.24 -10.05 -13.71
CA SER A 54 -2.45 -10.08 -14.54
C SER A 54 -3.44 -8.96 -14.19
N SER A 55 -3.55 -8.61 -12.93
CA SER A 55 -4.47 -7.61 -12.40
C SER A 55 -3.86 -6.89 -11.22
N TYR A 56 -3.62 -5.61 -11.40
CA TYR A 56 -3.13 -4.75 -10.34
C TYR A 56 -4.28 -3.93 -9.76
N VAL A 57 -4.64 -4.23 -8.51
CA VAL A 57 -5.60 -3.43 -7.74
C VAL A 57 -4.85 -2.56 -6.75
N ASP A 58 -5.26 -1.31 -6.64
CA ASP A 58 -4.71 -0.36 -5.68
C ASP A 58 -5.74 0.74 -5.36
N PHE A 59 -5.44 1.56 -4.36
CA PHE A 59 -6.19 2.78 -4.10
C PHE A 59 -5.94 3.80 -5.21
N HIS A 60 -6.98 4.53 -5.59
CA HIS A 60 -6.90 5.60 -6.56
C HIS A 60 -7.10 6.96 -5.84
N ARG A 61 -6.28 7.94 -6.02
CA ARG A 61 -4.93 7.97 -6.56
C ARG A 61 -4.02 7.28 -5.56
N THR A 62 -3.11 6.41 -6.00
CA THR A 62 -2.18 5.74 -5.09
C THR A 62 -1.40 6.79 -4.31
N PRO A 63 -1.66 6.98 -3.01
CA PRO A 63 -0.90 7.93 -2.22
C PRO A 63 0.45 7.30 -1.87
N THR A 64 1.41 7.51 -2.75
CA THR A 64 2.81 7.15 -2.52
C THR A 64 3.49 8.22 -1.67
N PHE A 65 4.73 7.98 -1.26
CA PHE A 65 5.55 8.98 -0.56
C PHE A 65 5.55 10.34 -1.26
N GLU A 66 5.53 10.36 -2.60
CA GLU A 66 5.56 11.57 -3.43
C GLU A 66 4.30 12.45 -3.29
N PHE A 67 3.17 11.85 -2.93
CA PHE A 67 1.88 12.56 -2.80
C PHE A 67 1.44 12.76 -1.35
N CYS A 68 2.17 12.22 -0.40
CA CYS A 68 1.90 12.40 1.01
C CYS A 68 2.51 13.72 1.50
N PRO A 69 1.72 14.73 1.88
CA PRO A 69 2.26 16.01 2.31
C PRO A 69 3.02 15.92 3.63
N TRP A 70 2.75 14.88 4.44
CA TRP A 70 3.41 14.61 5.70
C TRP A 70 4.80 13.99 5.56
N LEU A 71 5.23 13.66 4.32
CA LEU A 71 6.51 13.01 4.04
C LEU A 71 7.30 13.83 3.03
N PHE A 72 8.46 14.34 3.45
CA PHE A 72 9.45 14.82 2.51
C PHE A 72 10.07 13.63 1.79
N HIS A 73 10.22 13.75 0.49
CA HIS A 73 10.75 12.70 -0.37
C HIS A 73 11.88 13.24 -1.23
N GLN A 74 13.04 12.60 -1.13
CA GLN A 74 14.21 12.89 -1.96
C GLN A 74 14.60 11.64 -2.73
N HIS A 75 14.64 11.74 -4.06
CA HIS A 75 15.08 10.64 -4.91
C HIS A 75 16.54 10.81 -5.30
N LEU A 76 17.35 9.80 -5.02
CA LEU A 76 18.77 9.74 -5.35
C LEU A 76 19.02 8.60 -6.35
N LYS A 77 19.60 8.90 -7.52
CA LYS A 77 20.01 7.85 -8.45
C LYS A 77 21.11 6.99 -7.83
N ARG A 78 21.08 5.70 -8.05
CA ARG A 78 22.07 4.74 -7.52
C ARG A 78 23.50 5.08 -7.95
N GLU A 79 23.68 5.49 -9.20
CA GLU A 79 24.99 5.89 -9.72
C GLU A 79 25.51 7.14 -8.98
N THR A 80 24.63 8.10 -8.65
CA THR A 80 25.01 9.29 -7.90
C THR A 80 25.47 8.92 -6.49
N VAL A 81 24.74 8.03 -5.82
CA VAL A 81 25.11 7.54 -4.50
C VAL A 81 26.45 6.81 -4.54
N ARG A 82 26.64 5.89 -5.49
CA ARG A 82 27.90 5.15 -5.69
C ARG A 82 29.08 6.04 -6.02
N PHE A 83 28.85 7.13 -6.75
CA PHE A 83 29.92 8.05 -7.14
C PHE A 83 30.45 8.87 -5.96
N PHE A 84 29.58 9.28 -5.04
CA PHE A 84 29.97 10.14 -3.91
C PHE A 84 30.24 9.37 -2.61
N ASN A 85 29.86 8.10 -2.52
CA ASN A 85 29.98 7.33 -1.28
C ASN A 85 30.56 5.95 -1.57
N GLU A 86 31.78 5.72 -1.10
CA GLU A 86 32.46 4.40 -1.19
C GLU A 86 31.89 3.41 -0.15
N ASP A 87 31.54 3.93 1.05
CA ASP A 87 30.94 3.16 2.15
C ASP A 87 29.43 3.44 2.25
N ILE A 88 28.65 2.52 1.70
CA ILE A 88 27.19 2.66 1.69
C ILE A 88 26.57 2.51 3.08
N CYS A 89 27.19 1.73 3.97
CA CYS A 89 26.69 1.57 5.33
C CYS A 89 26.85 2.86 6.13
N SER A 90 28.00 3.52 6.04
CA SER A 90 28.19 4.83 6.66
C SER A 90 27.24 5.88 6.09
N PHE A 91 27.01 5.89 4.79
CA PHE A 91 26.00 6.77 4.16
C PHE A 91 24.60 6.53 4.72
N PHE A 92 24.17 5.29 4.88
CA PHE A 92 22.84 4.97 5.44
C PHE A 92 22.74 5.38 6.93
N VAL A 93 23.78 5.16 7.72
CA VAL A 93 23.86 5.63 9.11
C VAL A 93 23.69 7.16 9.17
N ASP A 94 24.39 7.90 8.31
CA ASP A 94 24.31 9.36 8.25
C ASP A 94 22.90 9.82 7.82
N CYS A 95 22.28 9.17 6.84
CA CYS A 95 20.90 9.45 6.43
C CYS A 95 19.91 9.26 7.61
N ILE A 96 20.06 8.17 8.37
CA ILE A 96 19.20 7.91 9.54
C ILE A 96 19.48 8.93 10.65
N ASN A 97 20.72 9.36 10.83
CA ASN A 97 21.07 10.42 11.78
C ASN A 97 20.41 11.76 11.43
N LEU A 98 20.19 12.02 10.15
CA LEU A 98 19.45 13.16 9.63
C LEU A 98 17.91 12.95 9.60
N ASN A 99 17.40 11.91 10.29
CA ASN A 99 15.99 11.51 10.35
C ASN A 99 15.38 11.05 9.02
N ASN A 100 16.18 10.52 8.11
CA ASN A 100 15.68 9.94 6.87
C ASN A 100 15.53 8.42 6.99
N TYR A 101 14.35 7.92 6.67
CA TYR A 101 14.13 6.53 6.28
C TYR A 101 14.71 6.31 4.89
N ILE A 102 15.13 5.09 4.59
CA ILE A 102 15.72 4.75 3.29
C ILE A 102 14.86 3.68 2.62
N TYR A 103 14.47 3.92 1.38
CA TYR A 103 13.68 2.99 0.60
C TYR A 103 14.33 2.74 -0.77
N GLY A 104 14.55 1.50 -1.13
CA GLY A 104 15.20 1.13 -2.38
C GLY A 104 15.13 -0.36 -2.67
N VAL A 105 15.57 -0.80 -3.84
CA VAL A 105 15.71 -2.21 -4.20
C VAL A 105 17.05 -2.74 -3.74
N PHE A 106 17.03 -3.93 -3.17
CA PHE A 106 18.20 -4.68 -2.68
C PHE A 106 18.09 -6.13 -3.15
N ASP A 107 19.18 -6.79 -3.46
CA ASP A 107 19.16 -8.24 -3.69
C ASP A 107 19.10 -8.96 -2.36
N GLN A 108 17.89 -9.27 -1.94
CA GLN A 108 17.62 -9.84 -0.63
C GLN A 108 18.08 -11.31 -0.50
N ALA A 109 18.53 -11.96 -1.57
CA ALA A 109 19.16 -13.27 -1.49
C ALA A 109 20.40 -13.29 -0.59
N TYR A 110 21.03 -12.15 -0.34
CA TYR A 110 22.16 -12.05 0.60
C TYR A 110 21.76 -12.22 2.08
N PHE A 111 20.48 -12.04 2.43
CA PHE A 111 20.00 -12.19 3.82
C PHE A 111 18.70 -13.00 3.94
N ILE A 112 18.05 -13.37 2.83
CA ILE A 112 16.91 -14.29 2.80
C ILE A 112 17.37 -15.62 2.18
N GLN A 113 17.21 -16.70 2.94
CA GLN A 113 17.64 -18.03 2.48
C GLN A 113 16.72 -18.61 1.40
N GLY A 114 17.28 -19.46 0.55
CA GLY A 114 16.53 -20.24 -0.45
C GLY A 114 16.38 -19.57 -1.81
N HIS A 115 17.08 -18.46 -2.03
CA HIS A 115 17.12 -17.75 -3.30
C HIS A 115 18.53 -17.54 -3.79
N ASP A 116 18.79 -17.74 -5.09
CA ASP A 116 20.06 -17.37 -5.72
C ASP A 116 20.08 -15.87 -6.06
N ARG A 117 18.89 -15.30 -6.32
CA ARG A 117 18.67 -13.90 -6.65
C ARG A 117 17.28 -13.47 -6.16
N LEU A 118 17.19 -12.31 -5.47
CA LEU A 118 15.90 -11.79 -4.98
C LEU A 118 15.92 -10.25 -4.93
N PRO A 119 15.91 -9.55 -6.09
CA PRO A 119 15.74 -8.11 -6.13
C PRO A 119 14.35 -7.73 -5.60
N HIS A 120 14.30 -7.10 -4.44
CA HIS A 120 13.05 -6.68 -3.81
C HIS A 120 13.26 -5.36 -3.07
N ASP A 121 12.20 -4.58 -2.91
CA ASP A 121 12.24 -3.32 -2.20
C ASP A 121 12.31 -3.54 -0.69
N LEU A 122 13.11 -2.71 -0.02
CA LEU A 122 13.37 -2.76 1.42
C LEU A 122 13.24 -1.36 2.02
N PHE A 123 12.67 -1.27 3.22
CA PHE A 123 12.53 -0.04 3.97
C PHE A 123 13.39 -0.07 5.24
N ILE A 124 14.39 0.81 5.32
CA ILE A 124 15.35 0.86 6.43
C ILE A 124 15.00 2.05 7.32
N TYR A 125 14.88 1.82 8.63
CA TYR A 125 14.43 2.83 9.58
C TYR A 125 15.32 2.97 10.82
N GLY A 126 16.43 2.24 10.90
CA GLY A 126 17.32 2.33 12.05
C GLY A 126 18.62 1.55 11.88
N TYR A 127 19.51 1.72 12.82
CA TYR A 127 20.79 1.00 12.88
C TYR A 127 21.26 0.76 14.32
N ASP A 128 22.15 -0.21 14.50
CA ASP A 128 22.92 -0.49 15.71
C ASP A 128 24.38 -0.75 15.30
N LEU A 129 25.30 0.17 15.68
CA LEU A 129 26.72 0.07 15.34
C LEU A 129 27.45 -1.02 16.15
N GLU A 130 27.01 -1.29 17.39
CA GLU A 130 27.64 -2.32 18.21
C GLU A 130 27.35 -3.72 17.67
N ARG A 131 26.11 -3.92 17.18
CA ARG A 131 25.66 -5.19 16.59
C ARG A 131 25.91 -5.27 15.09
N GLN A 132 26.30 -4.15 14.45
CA GLN A 132 26.51 -4.05 13.00
C GLN A 132 25.28 -4.49 12.19
N VAL A 133 24.08 -3.98 12.58
CA VAL A 133 22.82 -4.29 11.91
C VAL A 133 22.04 -3.03 11.55
N PHE A 134 21.29 -3.09 10.46
CA PHE A 134 20.21 -2.18 10.15
C PHE A 134 18.86 -2.76 10.59
N HIS A 135 17.96 -1.91 11.05
CA HIS A 135 16.56 -2.25 11.27
C HIS A 135 15.77 -1.98 9.99
N ALA A 136 15.10 -2.99 9.47
CA ALA A 136 14.41 -2.96 8.19
C ALA A 136 12.99 -3.52 8.29
N ALA A 137 12.15 -3.15 7.32
CA ALA A 137 10.78 -3.64 7.19
C ALA A 137 10.51 -4.12 5.77
N ASP A 138 9.92 -5.31 5.64
CA ASP A 138 9.57 -5.92 4.37
C ASP A 138 8.61 -7.11 4.57
N PHE A 139 8.08 -7.62 3.45
CA PHE A 139 7.27 -8.85 3.37
C PHE A 139 8.11 -10.12 3.23
N THR A 140 9.29 -10.04 2.66
CA THR A 140 10.12 -11.21 2.31
C THR A 140 10.60 -11.99 3.51
N PHE A 141 10.79 -11.33 4.67
CA PHE A 141 11.25 -12.00 5.89
C PHE A 141 10.32 -13.12 6.38
N THR A 142 9.01 -12.94 6.27
CA THR A 142 8.02 -13.86 6.85
C THR A 142 6.83 -14.13 5.93
N GLY A 143 6.80 -13.58 4.72
CA GLY A 143 5.63 -13.58 3.84
C GLY A 143 4.51 -12.62 4.28
N LYS A 144 4.76 -11.79 5.32
CA LYS A 144 3.90 -10.71 5.80
C LYS A 144 4.77 -9.51 6.12
N TYR A 145 4.18 -8.31 6.08
CA TYR A 145 4.91 -7.12 6.52
C TYR A 145 5.45 -7.34 7.93
N SER A 146 6.74 -7.23 8.09
CA SER A 146 7.43 -7.54 9.34
C SER A 146 8.70 -6.71 9.49
N PHE A 147 9.13 -6.54 10.74
CA PHE A 147 10.37 -5.87 11.09
C PHE A 147 11.46 -6.92 11.29
N ALA A 148 12.66 -6.63 10.80
CA ALA A 148 13.81 -7.51 10.91
C ALA A 148 15.10 -6.72 11.05
N GLU A 149 16.17 -7.41 11.40
CA GLU A 149 17.53 -6.89 11.42
C GLU A 149 18.32 -7.49 10.27
N VAL A 150 19.05 -6.64 9.55
CA VAL A 150 19.89 -7.04 8.42
C VAL A 150 21.33 -6.63 8.72
N PRO A 151 22.30 -7.58 8.75
CA PRO A 151 23.71 -7.27 8.97
C PRO A 151 24.25 -6.31 7.91
N PHE A 152 25.12 -5.38 8.33
CA PHE A 152 25.72 -4.36 7.46
C PHE A 152 26.37 -4.98 6.23
N GLU A 153 27.23 -5.99 6.42
CA GLU A 153 27.95 -6.67 5.34
C GLU A 153 26.98 -7.30 4.31
N GLN A 154 25.86 -7.85 4.77
CA GLN A 154 24.87 -8.46 3.87
C GLN A 154 24.09 -7.38 3.12
N LEU A 155 23.72 -6.29 3.78
CA LEU A 155 23.01 -5.18 3.15
C LEU A 155 23.87 -4.46 2.10
N GLU A 156 25.16 -4.26 2.40
CA GLU A 156 26.13 -3.69 1.46
C GLU A 156 26.23 -4.53 0.19
N LYS A 157 26.42 -5.84 0.33
CA LYS A 157 26.43 -6.78 -0.82
C LYS A 157 25.11 -6.74 -1.60
N ALA A 158 23.98 -6.74 -0.90
CA ALA A 158 22.65 -6.66 -1.48
C ALA A 158 22.44 -5.37 -2.28
N TYR A 159 22.94 -4.23 -1.79
CA TYR A 159 22.88 -2.95 -2.47
C TYR A 159 23.72 -2.92 -3.74
N HIS A 160 24.97 -3.41 -3.67
CA HIS A 160 25.90 -3.39 -4.81
C HIS A 160 25.55 -4.40 -5.89
N ALA A 161 24.82 -5.45 -5.55
CA ALA A 161 24.40 -6.49 -6.47
C ALA A 161 23.33 -6.06 -7.48
N ILE A 162 22.55 -5.01 -7.16
CA ILE A 162 21.46 -4.54 -8.06
C ILE A 162 22.03 -3.83 -9.28
N GLU A 163 21.57 -4.26 -10.46
CA GLU A 163 22.01 -3.75 -11.78
C GLU A 163 20.82 -3.60 -12.74
N GLY A 164 20.92 -2.59 -13.63
CA GLY A 164 19.99 -2.41 -14.75
C GLY A 164 18.51 -2.38 -14.35
N ASP A 165 17.72 -3.19 -15.04
CA ASP A 165 16.25 -3.25 -14.87
C ASP A 165 15.79 -3.87 -13.54
N GLU A 166 16.72 -4.46 -12.78
CA GLU A 166 16.42 -4.95 -11.42
C GLU A 166 16.12 -3.80 -10.45
N ASP A 167 16.59 -2.60 -10.75
CA ASP A 167 16.31 -1.37 -9.98
C ASP A 167 15.00 -0.72 -10.46
N TRP A 168 13.89 -1.45 -10.31
CA TRP A 168 12.59 -1.15 -10.91
C TRP A 168 11.77 -0.09 -10.22
N LEU A 169 12.13 0.34 -9.01
CA LEU A 169 11.39 1.36 -8.25
C LEU A 169 11.32 2.70 -9.00
N PHE A 170 10.42 3.58 -8.54
CA PHE A 170 10.25 4.94 -9.05
C PHE A 170 9.99 4.99 -10.56
N SER A 171 9.08 4.10 -11.04
CA SER A 171 8.74 3.97 -12.47
C SER A 171 9.93 3.58 -13.35
N GLY A 172 10.80 2.71 -12.85
CA GLY A 172 11.98 2.21 -13.54
C GLY A 172 13.16 3.19 -13.53
N LYS A 173 13.10 4.26 -12.74
CA LYS A 173 14.24 5.18 -12.56
C LYS A 173 15.30 4.60 -11.64
N GLY A 174 14.92 3.63 -10.81
CA GLY A 174 15.78 3.01 -9.81
C GLY A 174 16.26 3.97 -8.72
N GLY A 175 17.24 3.52 -7.94
CA GLY A 175 17.90 4.32 -6.92
C GLY A 175 17.32 4.19 -5.53
N LEU A 176 17.50 5.23 -4.72
CA LEU A 176 17.07 5.30 -3.33
C LEU A 176 16.14 6.48 -3.11
N SER A 177 15.16 6.30 -2.25
CA SER A 177 14.39 7.39 -1.65
C SER A 177 14.82 7.62 -0.22
N LEU A 178 15.13 8.86 0.11
CA LEU A 178 15.24 9.34 1.48
C LEU A 178 13.90 10.00 1.84
N ILE A 179 13.32 9.54 2.94
CA ILE A 179 11.99 9.94 3.38
C ILE A 179 12.09 10.45 4.81
N SER A 180 11.54 11.62 5.09
CA SER A 180 11.48 12.15 6.46
C SER A 180 10.10 12.71 6.76
N PHE A 181 9.69 12.67 8.03
CA PHE A 181 8.42 13.23 8.46
C PHE A 181 8.46 14.76 8.41
N ASN A 182 7.39 15.36 7.92
CA ASN A 182 7.21 16.82 7.85
C ASN A 182 6.33 17.28 9.00
N ASP A 183 6.92 17.73 10.09
CA ASP A 183 6.27 18.22 11.29
C ASP A 183 5.78 19.68 11.20
N SER A 184 6.09 20.36 10.11
CA SER A 184 5.70 21.75 9.90
C SER A 184 4.37 21.94 9.18
N LEU A 185 3.70 20.85 8.83
CA LEU A 185 2.45 20.85 8.07
C LEU A 185 1.22 20.90 8.97
N GLY A 186 0.17 21.63 8.54
CA GLY A 186 -1.21 21.46 8.99
C GLY A 186 -2.05 20.89 7.86
N TYR A 187 -3.01 20.04 8.18
CA TYR A 187 -3.95 19.49 7.21
C TYR A 187 -5.38 19.55 7.74
N ASP A 188 -6.24 20.28 7.04
CA ASP A 188 -7.67 20.35 7.33
C ASP A 188 -8.42 19.26 6.55
N PHE A 189 -9.31 18.55 7.25
CA PHE A 189 -10.15 17.54 6.63
C PHE A 189 -11.13 18.18 5.64
N ASN A 190 -11.20 17.63 4.42
CA ASN A 190 -12.06 18.15 3.35
C ASN A 190 -13.23 17.18 3.07
N LEU A 191 -14.39 17.47 3.66
CA LEU A 191 -15.59 16.65 3.52
C LEU A 191 -16.11 16.58 2.06
N SER A 192 -16.00 17.68 1.31
CA SER A 192 -16.44 17.70 -0.10
C SER A 192 -15.58 16.81 -0.98
N ASN A 193 -14.25 16.80 -0.75
CA ASN A 193 -13.35 15.86 -1.44
C ASN A 193 -13.65 14.40 -1.09
N LEU A 194 -13.96 14.11 0.17
CA LEU A 194 -14.40 12.78 0.58
C LEU A 194 -15.67 12.34 -0.15
N ALA A 195 -16.68 13.21 -0.20
CA ALA A 195 -17.95 12.94 -0.89
C ALA A 195 -17.73 12.68 -2.40
N GLU A 196 -16.93 13.50 -3.07
CA GLU A 196 -16.58 13.32 -4.49
C GLU A 196 -15.90 11.97 -4.75
N GLN A 197 -14.98 11.54 -3.88
CA GLN A 197 -14.35 10.22 -4.00
C GLN A 197 -15.33 9.06 -3.77
N MET A 198 -16.28 9.19 -2.83
CA MET A 198 -17.35 8.20 -2.62
C MET A 198 -18.32 8.14 -3.81
N GLU A 199 -18.68 9.27 -4.38
CA GLU A 199 -19.49 9.32 -5.62
C GLU A 199 -18.73 8.69 -6.80
N GLY A 200 -17.44 8.99 -6.95
CA GLY A 200 -16.59 8.36 -7.95
C GLY A 200 -16.47 6.84 -7.74
N PHE A 201 -16.44 6.38 -6.50
CA PHE A 201 -16.45 4.94 -6.18
C PHE A 201 -17.76 4.28 -6.65
N LEU A 202 -18.93 4.91 -6.42
CA LEU A 202 -20.22 4.38 -6.87
C LEU A 202 -20.35 4.34 -8.39
N THR A 203 -19.95 5.42 -9.06
CA THR A 203 -20.16 5.61 -10.49
C THR A 203 -19.09 4.98 -11.38
N GLY A 204 -17.96 4.53 -10.79
CA GLY A 204 -16.80 4.08 -11.54
C GLY A 204 -16.07 5.20 -12.27
N HIS A 205 -16.36 6.46 -11.94
CA HIS A 205 -15.70 7.63 -12.53
C HIS A 205 -14.34 7.88 -11.86
N ASN A 206 -13.35 8.28 -12.64
CA ASN A 206 -12.06 8.72 -12.12
C ASN A 206 -12.19 10.09 -11.44
N CYS A 207 -12.31 10.13 -10.10
CA CYS A 207 -12.47 11.38 -9.36
C CYS A 207 -11.28 12.34 -9.47
N PHE A 208 -10.13 11.87 -9.93
CA PHE A 208 -8.92 12.67 -10.16
C PHE A 208 -8.68 13.02 -11.63
N GLU A 209 -9.64 12.81 -12.52
CA GLU A 209 -9.48 13.08 -13.95
C GLU A 209 -9.13 14.55 -14.27
N LYS A 210 -9.71 15.48 -13.50
CA LYS A 210 -9.43 16.92 -13.62
C LYS A 210 -8.03 17.33 -13.15
N SER A 211 -7.44 16.53 -12.26
CA SER A 211 -6.07 16.73 -11.75
C SER A 211 -5.05 15.93 -12.56
N ARG A 212 -5.26 15.82 -13.85
CA ARG A 212 -4.49 14.98 -14.76
C ARG A 212 -3.03 15.43 -14.80
N GLU A 213 -2.19 14.72 -14.10
CA GLU A 213 -0.76 14.74 -14.35
C GLU A 213 -0.46 13.88 -15.59
N MET A 214 0.65 14.16 -16.26
CA MET A 214 1.09 13.33 -17.39
C MET A 214 1.19 11.87 -16.94
N THR A 215 0.26 11.05 -17.36
CA THR A 215 0.31 9.62 -17.14
C THR A 215 0.69 8.95 -18.46
N HIS A 216 1.79 8.21 -18.45
CA HIS A 216 2.17 7.34 -19.58
C HIS A 216 1.44 5.98 -19.51
N ARG A 217 0.41 5.86 -18.69
CA ARG A 217 -0.34 4.62 -18.57
C ARG A 217 -1.22 4.42 -19.80
N THR A 218 -0.86 3.45 -20.59
CA THR A 218 -1.62 2.98 -21.77
C THR A 218 -2.60 1.86 -21.41
N ASN A 219 -2.48 1.27 -20.21
CA ASN A 219 -3.30 0.13 -19.83
C ASN A 219 -4.69 0.56 -19.37
N PRO A 220 -5.76 -0.13 -19.81
CA PRO A 220 -7.12 0.15 -19.38
C PRO A 220 -7.26 0.02 -17.86
N CYS A 221 -7.88 1.03 -17.24
CA CYS A 221 -8.21 1.04 -15.81
C CYS A 221 -9.72 1.09 -15.63
N VAL A 222 -10.22 0.42 -14.60
CA VAL A 222 -11.57 0.57 -14.07
C VAL A 222 -11.50 1.06 -12.62
N TYR A 223 -12.53 1.75 -12.15
CA TYR A 223 -12.53 2.43 -10.86
C TYR A 223 -13.74 2.04 -10.00
N GLY A 224 -13.59 2.18 -8.69
CA GLY A 224 -14.69 2.03 -7.74
C GLY A 224 -15.37 0.65 -7.82
N LEU A 225 -16.71 0.64 -7.88
CA LEU A 225 -17.47 -0.61 -7.92
C LEU A 225 -17.19 -1.47 -9.15
N ALA A 226 -16.77 -0.88 -10.28
CA ALA A 226 -16.38 -1.63 -11.47
C ALA A 226 -15.13 -2.52 -11.25
N VAL A 227 -14.35 -2.25 -10.22
CA VAL A 227 -13.23 -3.12 -9.79
C VAL A 227 -13.73 -4.52 -9.42
N TYR A 228 -14.87 -4.62 -8.72
CA TYR A 228 -15.47 -5.90 -8.36
C TYR A 228 -15.91 -6.72 -9.57
N ASP A 229 -16.55 -6.07 -10.55
CA ASP A 229 -17.01 -6.71 -11.76
C ASP A 229 -15.78 -7.26 -12.53
N LYS A 230 -14.71 -6.50 -12.59
CA LYS A 230 -13.46 -6.92 -13.24
C LYS A 230 -12.75 -8.05 -12.49
N LEU A 231 -12.79 -8.05 -11.15
CA LEU A 231 -12.28 -9.17 -10.35
C LEU A 231 -13.09 -10.45 -10.59
N ILE A 232 -14.41 -10.37 -10.78
CA ILE A 232 -15.23 -11.53 -11.14
C ILE A 232 -14.83 -12.09 -12.51
N GLU A 233 -14.63 -11.23 -13.51
CA GLU A 233 -14.12 -11.66 -14.83
C GLU A 233 -12.76 -12.38 -14.70
N ASN A 234 -11.86 -11.85 -13.87
CA ASN A 234 -10.56 -12.47 -13.63
C ASN A 234 -10.67 -13.82 -12.90
N LEU A 235 -11.60 -13.95 -11.94
CA LEU A 235 -11.86 -15.23 -11.26
C LEU A 235 -12.36 -16.31 -12.25
N ILE A 236 -13.20 -15.93 -13.23
CA ILE A 236 -13.64 -16.85 -14.29
C ILE A 236 -12.43 -17.31 -15.13
N LYS A 237 -11.54 -16.40 -15.52
CA LYS A 237 -10.31 -16.76 -16.24
C LYS A 237 -9.39 -17.67 -15.44
N ILE A 238 -9.31 -17.47 -14.12
CA ILE A 238 -8.57 -18.36 -13.22
C ILE A 238 -9.21 -19.75 -13.20
N GLN A 239 -10.55 -19.82 -13.13
CA GLN A 239 -11.30 -21.09 -13.16
C GLN A 239 -11.09 -21.83 -14.48
N ASP A 240 -11.07 -21.10 -15.60
CA ASP A 240 -10.83 -21.62 -16.96
C ASP A 240 -9.33 -21.91 -17.24
N LYS A 241 -8.45 -21.65 -16.26
CA LYS A 241 -6.99 -21.81 -16.35
C LYS A 241 -6.31 -20.91 -17.42
N GLU A 242 -6.93 -19.81 -17.77
CA GLU A 242 -6.39 -18.80 -18.71
C GLU A 242 -5.39 -17.86 -18.03
N GLN A 243 -5.41 -17.77 -16.69
CA GLN A 243 -4.46 -16.98 -15.90
C GLN A 243 -4.21 -17.61 -14.52
N GLY A 244 -3.05 -17.26 -13.92
CA GLY A 244 -2.71 -17.67 -12.55
C GLY A 244 -3.53 -16.92 -11.49
N ALA A 245 -3.73 -17.55 -10.33
CA ALA A 245 -4.38 -16.96 -9.20
C ALA A 245 -3.42 -16.02 -8.43
N ASP A 246 -3.94 -14.85 -8.00
CA ASP A 246 -3.23 -13.89 -7.17
C ASP A 246 -4.15 -13.34 -6.10
N TYR A 247 -3.77 -13.48 -4.82
CA TYR A 247 -4.57 -13.03 -3.69
C TYR A 247 -4.42 -11.54 -3.36
N ARG A 248 -3.39 -10.86 -3.87
CA ARG A 248 -3.07 -9.46 -3.54
C ARG A 248 -4.21 -8.48 -3.86
N PRO A 249 -4.94 -8.58 -4.98
CA PRO A 249 -6.13 -7.77 -5.23
C PRO A 249 -7.18 -7.86 -4.13
N PHE A 250 -7.38 -9.06 -3.56
CA PHE A 250 -8.32 -9.30 -2.47
C PHE A 250 -7.80 -8.78 -1.13
N HIS A 251 -6.48 -8.70 -0.96
CA HIS A 251 -5.88 -8.06 0.22
C HIS A 251 -6.15 -6.55 0.20
N VAL A 252 -6.06 -5.89 -0.96
CA VAL A 252 -6.45 -4.47 -1.11
C VAL A 252 -7.91 -4.24 -0.71
N LEU A 253 -8.83 -5.16 -1.07
CA LEU A 253 -10.22 -5.07 -0.61
C LEU A 253 -10.34 -5.15 0.91
N CYS A 254 -9.55 -6.01 1.58
CA CYS A 254 -9.52 -6.09 3.04
C CYS A 254 -9.04 -4.76 3.65
N ASP A 255 -7.93 -4.22 3.15
CA ASP A 255 -7.36 -2.95 3.61
C ASP A 255 -8.33 -1.77 3.39
N HIS A 256 -9.05 -1.76 2.27
CA HIS A 256 -10.10 -0.77 2.03
C HIS A 256 -11.20 -0.81 3.11
N LYS A 257 -11.65 -2.01 3.50
CA LYS A 257 -12.66 -2.15 4.57
C LYS A 257 -12.10 -1.75 5.93
N ALA A 258 -10.87 -2.13 6.23
CA ALA A 258 -10.19 -1.72 7.47
C ALA A 258 -10.10 -0.18 7.60
N LEU A 259 -9.82 0.52 6.50
CA LEU A 259 -9.82 1.99 6.48
C LEU A 259 -11.22 2.58 6.63
N MET A 260 -12.24 1.98 6.00
CA MET A 260 -13.64 2.43 6.19
C MET A 260 -14.10 2.27 7.64
N LEU A 261 -13.71 1.19 8.32
CA LEU A 261 -14.00 0.98 9.75
C LEU A 261 -13.35 2.02 10.67
N ARG A 262 -12.28 2.66 10.25
CA ARG A 262 -11.68 3.80 10.97
C ARG A 262 -12.31 5.12 10.55
N ARG A 263 -12.65 5.28 9.29
CA ARG A 263 -13.23 6.49 8.72
C ARG A 263 -14.62 6.80 9.29
N ILE A 264 -15.49 5.81 9.40
CA ILE A 264 -16.86 6.00 9.89
C ILE A 264 -16.87 6.60 11.31
N PRO A 265 -16.18 6.03 12.31
CA PRO A 265 -16.11 6.64 13.64
C PRO A 265 -15.41 8.01 13.65
N PHE A 266 -14.43 8.23 12.77
CA PHE A 266 -13.82 9.56 12.61
C PHE A 266 -14.84 10.59 12.16
N LEU A 267 -15.63 10.28 11.14
CA LEU A 267 -16.66 11.19 10.63
C LEU A 267 -17.74 11.47 11.67
N GLU A 268 -18.19 10.47 12.42
CA GLU A 268 -19.18 10.66 13.50
C GLU A 268 -18.62 11.53 14.64
N ARG A 269 -17.39 11.24 15.09
CA ARG A 269 -16.72 11.96 16.19
C ARG A 269 -16.51 13.45 15.88
N HIS A 270 -16.29 13.79 14.61
CA HIS A 270 -16.10 15.18 14.18
C HIS A 270 -17.38 15.85 13.65
N GLY A 271 -18.53 15.18 13.75
CA GLY A 271 -19.82 15.75 13.33
C GLY A 271 -20.02 15.83 11.80
N TYR A 272 -19.18 15.16 11.03
CA TYR A 272 -19.30 15.07 9.55
C TYR A 272 -20.30 14.02 9.10
N LEU A 273 -20.68 13.08 9.96
CA LEU A 273 -21.67 12.04 9.69
C LEU A 273 -22.70 12.01 10.82
N LYS A 274 -23.97 11.90 10.48
CA LYS A 274 -25.04 11.69 11.45
C LYS A 274 -24.84 10.35 12.16
N PRO A 275 -24.91 10.29 13.50
CA PRO A 275 -24.71 9.04 14.24
C PRO A 275 -25.88 8.06 14.01
N GLY A 276 -25.62 6.78 14.26
CA GLY A 276 -26.65 5.75 14.26
C GLY A 276 -27.12 5.29 12.88
N THR A 277 -26.31 5.45 11.86
CA THR A 277 -26.62 5.00 10.49
C THR A 277 -26.59 3.46 10.34
N GLY A 278 -25.97 2.73 11.28
CA GLY A 278 -25.74 1.27 11.20
C GLY A 278 -24.69 0.85 10.18
N VAL A 279 -24.01 1.81 9.56
CA VAL A 279 -23.02 1.52 8.50
C VAL A 279 -21.75 0.88 9.04
N LEU A 280 -21.36 1.21 10.27
CA LEU A 280 -20.16 0.64 10.91
C LEU A 280 -20.25 -0.89 11.04
N GLU A 281 -21.38 -1.39 11.55
CA GLU A 281 -21.64 -2.84 11.72
C GLU A 281 -21.67 -3.56 10.35
N ARG A 282 -22.20 -2.87 9.32
CA ARG A 282 -22.19 -3.42 7.96
C ARG A 282 -20.78 -3.50 7.39
N TYR A 283 -19.95 -2.48 7.56
CA TYR A 283 -18.54 -2.54 7.15
C TYR A 283 -17.73 -3.59 7.90
N GLN A 284 -18.05 -3.87 9.17
CA GLN A 284 -17.45 -5.00 9.89
C GLN A 284 -17.79 -6.36 9.22
N SER A 285 -19.03 -6.52 8.74
CA SER A 285 -19.42 -7.71 7.97
C SER A 285 -18.71 -7.77 6.61
N LEU A 286 -18.59 -6.64 5.92
CA LEU A 286 -17.90 -6.53 4.63
C LEU A 286 -16.40 -6.86 4.74
N GLU A 287 -15.74 -6.42 5.81
CA GLU A 287 -14.35 -6.77 6.09
C GLU A 287 -14.16 -8.27 6.27
N ASN A 288 -15.01 -8.91 7.11
CA ASN A 288 -14.99 -10.35 7.32
C ASN A 288 -15.21 -11.14 6.01
N ASP A 289 -16.14 -10.67 5.17
CA ASP A 289 -16.43 -11.28 3.88
C ASP A 289 -15.24 -11.10 2.89
N ALA A 290 -14.57 -9.94 2.87
CA ALA A 290 -13.36 -9.72 2.08
C ALA A 290 -12.18 -10.60 2.53
N LEU A 291 -11.96 -10.70 3.85
CA LEU A 291 -10.96 -11.61 4.43
C LEU A 291 -11.22 -13.06 4.07
N LEU A 292 -12.49 -13.49 4.08
CA LEU A 292 -12.87 -14.84 3.66
C LEU A 292 -12.57 -15.07 2.18
N CYS A 293 -12.87 -14.11 1.29
CA CYS A 293 -12.55 -14.21 -0.14
C CYS A 293 -11.04 -14.38 -0.37
N ARG A 294 -10.21 -13.55 0.27
CA ARG A 294 -8.75 -13.65 0.22
C ARG A 294 -8.27 -15.01 0.67
N ASN A 295 -8.73 -15.49 1.83
CA ASN A 295 -8.31 -16.77 2.39
C ASN A 295 -8.78 -17.97 1.54
N LEU A 296 -9.97 -17.89 0.94
CA LEU A 296 -10.46 -18.88 -0.01
C LEU A 296 -9.59 -18.93 -1.26
N LEU A 297 -9.16 -17.77 -1.78
CA LEU A 297 -8.28 -17.74 -2.95
C LEU A 297 -6.89 -18.33 -2.64
N ILE A 298 -6.32 -18.04 -1.48
CA ILE A 298 -5.08 -18.69 -1.01
C ILE A 298 -5.27 -20.21 -0.92
N LYS A 299 -6.42 -20.66 -0.40
CA LYS A 299 -6.75 -22.10 -0.38
C LYS A 299 -6.85 -22.68 -1.79
N TYR A 300 -7.47 -21.96 -2.73
CA TYR A 300 -7.54 -22.39 -4.13
C TYR A 300 -6.15 -22.54 -4.75
N MET A 301 -5.23 -21.60 -4.49
CA MET A 301 -3.84 -21.67 -4.99
C MET A 301 -3.10 -22.95 -4.57
N VAL A 302 -3.52 -23.57 -3.46
CA VAL A 302 -2.93 -24.84 -2.97
C VAL A 302 -3.72 -26.06 -3.46
N THR A 303 -5.05 -25.96 -3.55
CA THR A 303 -5.94 -27.14 -3.76
C THR A 303 -6.49 -27.27 -5.16
N GLU A 304 -6.48 -26.19 -5.95
CA GLU A 304 -7.05 -26.05 -7.30
C GLU A 304 -8.53 -26.48 -7.43
N GLN A 305 -9.29 -26.49 -6.33
CA GLN A 305 -10.69 -26.89 -6.32
C GLN A 305 -11.58 -25.78 -6.93
N SER A 306 -12.09 -25.95 -8.14
CA SER A 306 -12.92 -24.96 -8.88
C SER A 306 -14.14 -24.47 -8.08
N SER A 307 -14.77 -25.32 -7.25
CA SER A 307 -15.90 -24.92 -6.41
C SER A 307 -15.57 -23.83 -5.39
N ILE A 308 -14.29 -23.57 -5.12
CA ILE A 308 -13.84 -22.47 -4.28
C ILE A 308 -14.02 -21.14 -5.03
N ILE A 309 -13.69 -21.09 -6.32
CA ILE A 309 -13.87 -19.89 -7.17
C ILE A 309 -15.35 -19.48 -7.22
N ASP A 310 -16.27 -20.43 -7.40
CA ASP A 310 -17.72 -20.14 -7.41
C ASP A 310 -18.18 -19.48 -6.09
N LYS A 311 -17.64 -19.96 -4.97
CA LYS A 311 -17.93 -19.36 -3.65
C LYS A 311 -17.39 -17.93 -3.55
N ILE A 312 -16.17 -17.68 -4.06
CA ILE A 312 -15.59 -16.33 -4.06
C ILE A 312 -16.42 -15.41 -4.95
N ILE A 313 -16.78 -15.82 -6.16
CA ILE A 313 -17.61 -15.04 -7.08
C ILE A 313 -18.95 -14.65 -6.44
N THR A 314 -19.63 -15.61 -5.82
CA THR A 314 -20.89 -15.35 -5.13
C THR A 314 -20.71 -14.32 -4.01
N LYS A 315 -19.64 -14.45 -3.24
CA LYS A 315 -19.38 -13.55 -2.12
C LYS A 315 -18.96 -12.15 -2.59
N ILE A 316 -18.13 -12.02 -3.63
CA ILE A 316 -17.73 -10.74 -4.20
C ILE A 316 -18.94 -9.97 -4.77
N ARG A 317 -19.89 -10.66 -5.42
CA ARG A 317 -21.16 -10.02 -5.84
C ARG A 317 -21.95 -9.47 -4.65
N LYS A 318 -22.01 -10.24 -3.56
CA LYS A 318 -22.67 -9.77 -2.33
C LYS A 318 -21.97 -8.55 -1.76
N ILE A 319 -20.63 -8.58 -1.60
CA ILE A 319 -19.84 -7.46 -1.10
C ILE A 319 -20.10 -6.20 -1.94
N ARG A 320 -20.01 -6.32 -3.27
CA ARG A 320 -20.25 -5.21 -4.20
C ARG A 320 -21.62 -4.53 -3.97
N ASN A 321 -22.68 -5.33 -3.90
CA ASN A 321 -24.04 -4.80 -3.76
C ASN A 321 -24.27 -4.17 -2.37
N GLU A 322 -23.79 -4.82 -1.31
CA GLU A 322 -23.90 -4.27 0.04
C GLU A 322 -23.08 -2.98 0.19
N GLU A 323 -21.88 -2.93 -0.37
CA GLU A 323 -21.05 -1.73 -0.28
C GLU A 323 -21.63 -0.57 -1.07
N GLU A 324 -22.22 -0.83 -2.25
CA GLU A 324 -22.96 0.19 -3.01
C GLU A 324 -24.05 0.82 -2.15
N GLU A 325 -24.82 0.03 -1.42
CA GLU A 325 -25.86 0.50 -0.52
C GLU A 325 -25.27 1.31 0.65
N GLN A 326 -24.20 0.79 1.29
CA GLN A 326 -23.61 1.47 2.45
C GLN A 326 -23.01 2.82 2.08
N ILE A 327 -22.35 2.95 0.91
CA ILE A 327 -21.80 4.24 0.46
C ILE A 327 -22.94 5.24 0.14
N LYS A 328 -24.07 4.79 -0.43
CA LYS A 328 -25.25 5.65 -0.62
C LYS A 328 -25.81 6.15 0.72
N ILE A 329 -25.86 5.29 1.73
CA ILE A 329 -26.27 5.68 3.09
C ILE A 329 -25.28 6.69 3.68
N LEU A 330 -23.98 6.46 3.56
CA LEU A 330 -22.96 7.42 4.02
C LEU A 330 -23.18 8.79 3.37
N LEU A 331 -23.21 8.86 2.04
CA LEU A 331 -23.40 10.11 1.29
C LEU A 331 -24.68 10.88 1.71
N SER A 332 -25.79 10.16 1.90
CA SER A 332 -27.06 10.79 2.30
C SER A 332 -27.08 11.28 3.75
N ASN A 333 -26.11 10.88 4.58
CA ASN A 333 -26.01 11.25 5.99
C ASN A 333 -24.78 12.13 6.30
N LEU A 334 -23.97 12.50 5.28
CA LEU A 334 -22.92 13.49 5.47
C LEU A 334 -23.53 14.85 5.82
N VAL A 335 -22.92 15.55 6.76
CA VAL A 335 -23.30 16.90 7.20
C VAL A 335 -22.42 17.89 6.43
N ILE A 336 -22.76 18.11 5.17
CA ILE A 336 -22.08 19.10 4.32
C ILE A 336 -22.62 20.46 4.71
N ALA A 337 -21.73 21.36 5.22
CA ALA A 337 -22.09 22.72 5.64
C ALA A 337 -22.36 23.63 4.44
#